data_82f88bd8cc72cdad86e18690651e2477
#
_entry.id   82f88bd8cc72cdad86e18690651e2477
#
_cell.length_a   1.000
_cell.length_b   1.000
_cell.length_c   1.000
_cell.angle_alpha   90.00
_cell.angle_beta   90.00
_cell.angle_gamma   90.00
#
_symmetry.space_group_name_H-M   'P 1'
#
loop_
_entity.id
_entity.type
_entity.pdbx_description
1 polymer ?
#
loop_
_entity_poly.entity_id
_entity_poly.type
_entity_poly.pdbx_seq_one_letter_code
_entity_poly.pdbx_strand_id
1 'polypeptide(L)'
;GEPVKMTGENYAEVGRPALPNLVNYLFRIGDINAQRYKAGEGGYPYWHSEVYPQLQHNDALHRVVLFMFYLNDVEEGGQTEFYYQHRSVKPKAGRMVIAPAGFTHTHRGCIPESNDKYILTSWMLFNRAEHIYTK
;
A
#
# COMPACT_ATOMS: atom_id res chain seq x y z
N GLY A 1 21.22 -15.02 24.65
CA GLY A 1 22.25 -15.48 23.68
C GLY A 1 23.26 -14.38 23.42
N GLU A 2 24.49 -14.75 23.11
CA GLU A 2 25.55 -13.82 22.75
C GLU A 2 25.15 -13.01 21.51
N PRO A 3 25.46 -11.70 21.45
CA PRO A 3 25.19 -10.90 20.24
C PRO A 3 26.00 -11.48 19.06
N VAL A 4 25.31 -11.68 17.95
CA VAL A 4 25.99 -12.12 16.71
C VAL A 4 26.87 -10.99 16.21
N LYS A 5 28.18 -11.22 16.11
CA LYS A 5 29.08 -10.26 15.47
C LYS A 5 28.80 -10.26 13.97
N MET A 6 28.26 -9.13 13.49
CA MET A 6 28.04 -8.94 12.06
C MET A 6 29.35 -8.59 11.37
N THR A 7 29.79 -9.43 10.46
CA THR A 7 30.89 -9.14 9.54
C THR A 7 30.36 -8.70 8.19
N GLY A 8 31.18 -8.08 7.35
CA GLY A 8 30.74 -7.66 6.02
C GLY A 8 30.22 -8.82 5.15
N GLU A 9 30.71 -10.02 5.37
CA GLU A 9 30.30 -11.22 4.64
C GLU A 9 28.95 -11.73 5.13
N ASN A 10 28.75 -11.93 6.43
CA ASN A 10 27.45 -12.39 6.94
C ASN A 10 26.36 -11.34 6.91
N TYR A 11 26.72 -10.05 6.86
CA TYR A 11 25.75 -8.97 6.66
C TYR A 11 25.07 -9.04 5.30
N ALA A 12 25.82 -9.42 4.26
CA ALA A 12 25.26 -9.62 2.92
C ALA A 12 24.37 -10.88 2.83
N GLU A 13 24.62 -11.89 3.65
CA GLU A 13 23.87 -13.14 3.66
C GLU A 13 22.59 -13.08 4.49
N VAL A 14 22.53 -12.26 5.55
CA VAL A 14 21.35 -12.16 6.41
C VAL A 14 20.11 -11.64 5.69
N GLY A 15 20.26 -10.80 4.66
CA GLY A 15 19.15 -10.27 3.90
C GLY A 15 18.77 -11.07 2.65
N ARG A 16 19.69 -11.78 2.02
CA ARG A 16 19.49 -12.43 0.72
C ARG A 16 18.63 -13.69 0.73
N PRO A 17 18.81 -14.65 1.66
CA PRO A 17 17.96 -15.84 1.67
C PRO A 17 16.58 -15.57 2.27
N ALA A 18 16.43 -14.54 3.09
CA ALA A 18 15.21 -14.28 3.82
C ALA A 18 14.09 -13.72 2.92
N LEU A 19 14.39 -12.79 2.01
CA LEU A 19 13.37 -12.10 1.21
C LEU A 19 12.55 -13.02 0.31
N PRO A 20 13.12 -13.91 -0.54
CA PRO A 20 12.31 -14.77 -1.38
C PRO A 20 11.44 -15.76 -0.60
N ASN A 21 11.94 -16.25 0.53
CA ASN A 21 11.21 -17.17 1.40
C ASN A 21 10.17 -16.43 2.26
N LEU A 22 10.49 -15.22 2.69
CA LEU A 22 9.60 -14.41 3.51
C LEU A 22 8.36 -13.91 2.75
N VAL A 23 8.47 -13.59 1.46
CA VAL A 23 7.36 -13.04 0.69
C VAL A 23 6.18 -14.02 0.65
N ASN A 24 6.41 -15.28 0.36
CA ASN A 24 5.34 -16.29 0.29
C ASN A 24 4.82 -16.74 1.65
N TYR A 25 5.55 -16.46 2.69
CA TYR A 25 5.32 -16.98 4.03
C TYR A 25 4.77 -15.93 4.99
N LEU A 26 5.32 -14.71 4.94
CA LEU A 26 4.93 -13.63 5.85
C LEU A 26 3.78 -12.78 5.35
N PHE A 27 3.51 -12.76 4.06
CA PHE A 27 2.57 -11.82 3.47
C PHE A 27 1.37 -12.50 2.80
N ARG A 28 0.27 -11.78 2.79
CA ARG A 28 -0.95 -12.08 2.05
C ARG A 28 -1.46 -10.83 1.35
N ILE A 29 -2.23 -11.03 0.30
CA ILE A 29 -2.95 -9.96 -0.38
C ILE A 29 -4.35 -9.86 0.24
N GLY A 30 -4.77 -8.65 0.56
CA GLY A 30 -6.12 -8.36 1.00
C GLY A 30 -7.15 -8.39 -0.13
N ASP A 31 -8.40 -8.18 0.23
CA ASP A 31 -9.48 -8.08 -0.76
C ASP A 31 -9.23 -6.93 -1.72
N ILE A 32 -9.50 -7.15 -3.00
CA ILE A 32 -9.37 -6.13 -4.03
C ILE A 32 -10.69 -5.36 -4.12
N ASN A 33 -10.61 -4.06 -3.91
CA ASN A 33 -11.76 -3.17 -4.00
C ASN A 33 -11.76 -2.45 -5.33
N ALA A 34 -12.88 -2.55 -6.05
CA ALA A 34 -13.15 -1.72 -7.22
C ALA A 34 -13.90 -0.45 -6.79
N GLN A 35 -13.38 0.70 -7.15
CA GLN A 35 -13.92 1.99 -6.74
C GLN A 35 -14.16 2.88 -7.95
N ARG A 36 -15.31 3.55 -7.95
CA ARG A 36 -15.67 4.60 -8.88
C ARG A 36 -15.80 5.93 -8.13
N TYR A 37 -15.16 6.94 -8.64
CA TYR A 37 -15.29 8.32 -8.18
C TYR A 37 -15.91 9.15 -9.29
N LYS A 38 -17.09 9.71 -9.04
CA LYS A 38 -17.78 10.54 -10.01
C LYS A 38 -17.09 11.88 -10.17
N ALA A 39 -17.04 12.37 -11.40
CA ALA A 39 -16.51 13.69 -11.72
C ALA A 39 -17.22 14.80 -10.94
N GLY A 40 -16.45 15.66 -10.31
CA GLY A 40 -16.96 16.78 -9.52
C GLY A 40 -17.52 16.45 -8.14
N GLU A 41 -17.72 15.15 -7.83
CA GLU A 41 -18.40 14.75 -6.59
C GLU A 41 -17.56 13.82 -5.72
N GLY A 42 -16.89 12.86 -6.32
CA GLY A 42 -16.26 11.74 -5.63
C GLY A 42 -14.75 11.90 -5.45
N GLY A 43 -14.26 11.71 -4.24
CA GLY A 43 -12.84 11.69 -3.93
C GLY A 43 -12.60 11.20 -2.52
N TYR A 44 -11.35 11.06 -2.17
CA TYR A 44 -10.92 10.85 -0.81
C TYR A 44 -9.89 11.92 -0.43
N PRO A 45 -10.35 13.18 -0.26
CA PRO A 45 -9.47 14.34 -0.19
C PRO A 45 -8.76 14.52 1.17
N TYR A 46 -9.05 13.64 2.11
CA TYR A 46 -8.44 13.69 3.44
C TYR A 46 -7.05 13.05 3.43
N TRP A 47 -6.09 13.74 4.03
CA TRP A 47 -4.78 13.19 4.27
C TRP A 47 -4.85 12.04 5.24
N HIS A 48 -4.38 10.85 4.85
CA HIS A 48 -4.45 9.65 5.65
C HIS A 48 -3.27 8.71 5.38
N SER A 49 -3.05 7.79 6.32
CA SER A 49 -2.24 6.59 6.11
C SER A 49 -3.14 5.36 6.13
N GLU A 50 -2.62 4.23 5.69
CA GLU A 50 -3.38 2.98 5.62
C GLU A 50 -3.33 2.17 6.91
N VAL A 51 -2.44 2.54 7.84
CA VAL A 51 -2.24 1.82 9.11
C VAL A 51 -2.84 2.61 10.25
N TYR A 52 -3.97 2.14 10.76
CA TYR A 52 -4.66 2.69 11.93
C TYR A 52 -5.61 1.65 12.53
N PRO A 53 -5.91 1.72 13.85
CA PRO A 53 -6.90 0.83 14.46
C PRO A 53 -8.28 1.09 13.85
N GLN A 54 -8.92 0.06 13.33
CA GLN A 54 -10.19 0.20 12.64
C GLN A 54 -11.29 -0.69 13.23
N LEU A 55 -10.95 -1.94 13.52
CA LEU A 55 -11.87 -2.95 14.03
C LEU A 55 -11.19 -3.76 15.13
N GLN A 56 -11.96 -4.57 15.87
CA GLN A 56 -11.44 -5.40 16.96
C GLN A 56 -10.29 -6.33 16.55
N HIS A 57 -10.36 -6.90 15.33
CA HIS A 57 -9.29 -7.75 14.79
C HIS A 57 -8.09 -6.98 14.23
N ASN A 58 -8.18 -5.66 14.12
CA ASN A 58 -7.09 -4.76 13.74
C ASN A 58 -6.33 -5.14 12.45
N ASP A 59 -7.00 -5.74 11.46
CA ASP A 59 -6.34 -6.14 10.21
C ASP A 59 -5.66 -4.96 9.49
N ALA A 60 -6.17 -3.74 9.63
CA ALA A 60 -5.53 -2.55 9.09
C ALA A 60 -4.11 -2.31 9.65
N LEU A 61 -3.82 -2.76 10.87
CA LEU A 61 -2.49 -2.68 11.46
C LEU A 61 -1.48 -3.65 10.82
N HIS A 62 -1.95 -4.63 10.08
CA HIS A 62 -1.13 -5.60 9.37
C HIS A 62 -0.75 -5.15 7.95
N ARG A 63 -1.25 -4.02 7.48
CA ARG A 63 -0.97 -3.47 6.15
C ARG A 63 0.48 -3.04 6.03
N VAL A 64 1.18 -3.54 5.02
CA VAL A 64 2.60 -3.25 4.75
C VAL A 64 2.74 -2.26 3.62
N VAL A 65 2.08 -2.54 2.50
CA VAL A 65 2.02 -1.65 1.35
C VAL A 65 0.59 -1.54 0.83
N LEU A 66 0.26 -0.36 0.35
CA LEU A 66 -0.87 -0.10 -0.52
C LEU A 66 -0.43 -0.38 -1.96
N PHE A 67 -1.29 -1.01 -2.75
CA PHE A 67 -1.17 -0.98 -4.20
C PHE A 67 -2.50 -0.62 -4.85
N MET A 68 -2.42 0.11 -5.94
CA MET A 68 -3.57 0.66 -6.64
C MET A 68 -3.31 0.67 -8.14
N PHE A 69 -4.34 0.34 -8.93
CA PHE A 69 -4.32 0.47 -10.38
C PHE A 69 -5.33 1.51 -10.81
N TYR A 70 -4.91 2.43 -11.67
CA TYR A 70 -5.84 3.28 -12.41
C TYR A 70 -6.37 2.51 -13.62
N LEU A 71 -7.69 2.47 -13.78
CA LEU A 71 -8.34 1.73 -14.86
C LEU A 71 -8.65 2.60 -16.08
N ASN A 72 -8.57 3.92 -15.91
CA ASN A 72 -8.83 4.88 -16.99
C ASN A 72 -7.99 6.15 -16.83
N ASP A 73 -7.94 6.91 -17.89
CA ASP A 73 -7.33 8.24 -17.90
C ASP A 73 -8.30 9.26 -17.28
N VAL A 74 -7.77 10.20 -16.52
CA VAL A 74 -8.48 11.39 -16.04
C VAL A 74 -7.61 12.60 -16.37
N GLU A 75 -8.12 13.49 -17.23
CA GLU A 75 -7.34 14.62 -17.72
C GLU A 75 -7.16 15.72 -16.66
N GLU A 76 -8.23 16.01 -15.92
CA GLU A 76 -8.22 17.02 -14.87
C GLU A 76 -8.66 16.43 -13.52
N GLY A 77 -7.89 16.71 -12.48
CA GLY A 77 -8.14 16.19 -11.14
C GLY A 77 -7.83 14.69 -10.99
N GLY A 78 -8.35 14.10 -9.95
CA GLY A 78 -8.28 12.66 -9.68
C GLY A 78 -6.91 12.10 -9.28
N GLN A 79 -5.87 12.93 -9.22
CA GLN A 79 -4.52 12.50 -8.85
C GLN A 79 -4.46 11.98 -7.41
N THR A 80 -3.51 11.11 -7.15
CA THR A 80 -3.10 10.72 -5.80
C THR A 80 -1.90 11.56 -5.40
N GLU A 81 -2.02 12.27 -4.29
CA GLU A 81 -0.96 13.14 -3.77
C GLU A 81 -0.34 12.53 -2.52
N PHE A 82 1.00 12.57 -2.44
CA PHE A 82 1.79 12.15 -1.29
C PHE A 82 2.38 13.36 -0.58
N TYR A 83 2.02 13.54 0.69
CA TYR A 83 2.32 14.74 1.45
C TYR A 83 3.82 14.97 1.63
N TYR A 84 4.53 14.03 2.24
CA TYR A 84 5.94 14.19 2.59
C TYR A 84 6.89 14.08 1.39
N GLN A 85 6.48 13.35 0.35
CA GLN A 85 7.27 13.20 -0.87
C GLN A 85 7.05 14.36 -1.84
N HIS A 86 6.07 15.24 -1.60
CA HIS A 86 5.65 16.31 -2.51
C HIS A 86 5.43 15.78 -3.93
N ARG A 87 4.79 14.63 -4.03
CA ARG A 87 4.52 13.96 -5.30
C ARG A 87 3.03 13.86 -5.57
N SER A 88 2.73 14.00 -6.86
CA SER A 88 1.39 13.79 -7.42
C SER A 88 1.47 12.74 -8.53
N VAL A 89 0.56 11.76 -8.49
CA VAL A 89 0.46 10.71 -9.50
C VAL A 89 -0.86 10.86 -10.24
N LYS A 90 -0.77 11.21 -11.52
CA LYS A 90 -1.92 11.41 -12.39
C LYS A 90 -2.54 10.07 -12.78
N PRO A 91 -3.88 9.93 -12.76
CA PRO A 91 -4.57 8.74 -13.26
C PRO A 91 -4.26 8.51 -14.73
N LYS A 92 -3.83 7.30 -15.04
CA LYS A 92 -3.62 6.83 -16.40
C LYS A 92 -3.92 5.33 -16.47
N ALA A 93 -4.70 4.91 -17.44
CA ALA A 93 -5.06 3.51 -17.62
C ALA A 93 -3.83 2.59 -17.59
N GLY A 94 -3.89 1.57 -16.74
CA GLY A 94 -2.79 0.61 -16.55
C GLY A 94 -1.66 1.09 -15.63
N ARG A 95 -1.69 2.32 -15.13
CA ARG A 95 -0.70 2.79 -14.18
C ARG A 95 -0.93 2.17 -12.82
N MET A 96 0.12 1.62 -12.23
CA MET A 96 0.14 1.08 -10.87
C MET A 96 0.87 2.04 -9.93
N VAL A 97 0.34 2.19 -8.73
CA VAL A 97 0.99 2.85 -7.60
C VAL A 97 1.21 1.81 -6.50
N ILE A 98 2.42 1.74 -5.98
CA ILE A 98 2.77 0.97 -4.79
C ILE A 98 3.39 1.94 -3.80
N ALA A 99 2.92 1.95 -2.56
CA ALA A 99 3.45 2.79 -1.50
C ALA A 99 3.43 2.08 -0.15
N PRO A 100 4.40 2.34 0.73
CA PRO A 100 4.32 1.91 2.13
C PRO A 100 3.01 2.35 2.77
N ALA A 101 2.40 1.47 3.58
CA ALA A 101 1.10 1.72 4.20
C ALA A 101 1.18 2.68 5.40
N GLY A 102 2.35 2.88 5.96
CA GLY A 102 2.56 3.70 7.16
C GLY A 102 2.46 5.21 6.91
N PHE A 103 2.55 5.97 7.99
CA PHE A 103 2.40 7.43 7.99
C PHE A 103 3.45 8.18 7.16
N THR A 104 4.60 7.57 6.87
CA THR A 104 5.64 8.18 6.01
C THR A 104 5.14 8.49 4.60
N HIS A 105 4.11 7.76 4.14
CA HIS A 105 3.48 7.95 2.84
C HIS A 105 2.01 8.37 3.00
N THR A 106 1.78 9.32 3.90
CA THR A 106 0.48 9.99 4.03
C THR A 106 0.07 10.57 2.68
N HIS A 107 -1.13 10.25 2.25
CA HIS A 107 -1.63 10.58 0.91
C HIS A 107 -3.11 10.93 0.91
N ARG A 108 -3.58 11.41 -0.24
CA ARG A 108 -5.00 11.66 -0.51
C ARG A 108 -5.35 11.42 -1.98
N GLY A 109 -6.61 11.12 -2.25
CA GLY A 109 -7.14 11.04 -3.60
C GLY A 109 -7.94 12.29 -3.95
N CYS A 110 -7.46 13.11 -4.88
CA CYS A 110 -8.16 14.29 -5.33
C CYS A 110 -9.43 13.94 -6.11
N ILE A 111 -10.41 14.83 -6.09
CA ILE A 111 -11.65 14.69 -6.86
C ILE A 111 -11.29 14.74 -8.36
N PRO A 112 -11.76 13.78 -9.18
CA PRO A 112 -11.65 13.89 -10.63
C PRO A 112 -12.60 14.98 -11.13
N GLU A 113 -12.15 15.77 -12.08
CA GLU A 113 -12.94 16.91 -12.59
C GLU A 113 -13.43 16.68 -14.02
N SER A 114 -12.57 16.16 -14.89
CA SER A 114 -12.92 15.99 -16.31
C SER A 114 -13.84 14.82 -16.59
N ASN A 115 -13.71 13.72 -15.87
CA ASN A 115 -14.47 12.49 -16.04
C ASN A 115 -14.35 11.59 -14.83
N ASP A 116 -15.19 10.58 -14.73
CA ASP A 116 -15.15 9.60 -13.64
C ASP A 116 -13.79 8.88 -13.58
N LYS A 117 -13.34 8.63 -12.36
CA LYS A 117 -12.15 7.85 -12.08
C LYS A 117 -12.51 6.46 -11.60
N TYR A 118 -11.86 5.45 -12.16
CA TYR A 118 -12.00 4.06 -11.77
C TYR A 118 -10.65 3.50 -11.30
N ILE A 119 -10.64 2.87 -10.14
CA ILE A 119 -9.42 2.24 -9.59
C ILE A 119 -9.72 0.84 -9.04
N LEU A 120 -8.69 0.01 -9.03
CA LEU A 120 -8.61 -1.17 -8.15
C LEU A 120 -7.61 -0.86 -7.06
N THR A 121 -7.94 -1.17 -5.81
CA THR A 121 -7.04 -0.95 -4.69
C THR A 121 -7.06 -2.12 -3.72
N SER A 122 -5.92 -2.42 -3.15
CA SER A 122 -5.76 -3.41 -2.10
C SER A 122 -4.46 -3.17 -1.32
N TRP A 123 -4.19 -4.07 -0.39
CA TRP A 123 -3.01 -4.02 0.46
C TRP A 123 -2.29 -5.36 0.47
N MET A 124 -0.98 -5.32 0.58
CA MET A 124 -0.22 -6.45 1.06
C MET A 124 -0.14 -6.33 2.59
N LEU A 125 -0.54 -7.41 3.28
CA LEU A 125 -0.58 -7.48 4.74
C LEU A 125 0.38 -8.55 5.24
N PHE A 126 0.84 -8.39 6.48
CA PHE A 126 1.42 -9.52 7.20
C PHE A 126 0.37 -10.63 7.39
N ASN A 127 0.79 -11.87 7.28
CA ASN A 127 0.01 -12.99 7.76
C ASN A 127 -0.17 -12.91 9.28
N ARG A 128 -1.23 -13.52 9.76
CA ARG A 128 -1.45 -13.63 11.20
C ARG A 128 -0.43 -14.58 11.83
N ALA A 129 -0.04 -14.28 13.07
CA ALA A 129 0.95 -15.08 13.78
C ALA A 129 0.61 -16.56 13.86
N GLU A 130 -0.68 -16.89 14.04
CA GLU A 130 -1.18 -18.26 14.05
C GLU A 130 -0.97 -19.02 12.74
N HIS A 131 -0.90 -18.32 11.61
CA HIS A 131 -0.60 -18.93 10.31
C HIS A 131 0.90 -19.06 10.04
N ILE A 132 1.71 -18.18 10.67
CA ILE A 132 3.16 -18.16 10.49
C ILE A 132 3.83 -19.19 11.41
N TYR A 133 3.35 -19.33 12.63
CA TYR A 133 3.98 -20.10 13.70
C TYR A 133 3.27 -21.40 14.06
N THR A 134 2.26 -21.82 13.29
CA THR A 134 1.70 -23.18 13.44
C THR A 134 2.73 -24.21 13.04
N LYS A 135 3.02 -25.09 13.97
CA LYS A 135 3.88 -26.26 13.73
C LYS A 135 3.07 -27.35 13.03
#